data_2257903fccbc7b3c1c29d35b9fc56ffd
#
_entry.id   2257903fccbc7b3c1c29d35b9fc56ffd
#
_cell.length_a   1.000
_cell.length_b   1.000
_cell.length_c   1.000
_cell.angle_alpha   90.00
_cell.angle_beta   90.00
_cell.angle_gamma   90.00
#
_symmetry.space_group_name_H-M   'P 1'
#
loop_
_entity.id
_entity.type
_entity.pdbx_description
1 polymer ?
#
loop_
_entity_poly.entity_id
_entity_poly.type
_entity_poly.pdbx_seq_one_letter_code
_entity_poly.pdbx_strand_id
1 'polypeptide(L)'
;MAAALLGQIIPSPAIPSNVFFISPKYDYYQAHKHEYDTLFFGSSRVHNQIIPEVFDSTSRQAGIAVNSYNFGVPAMRAIDSTVLIKEVLKDPPKNLKWVFFETTLDKGYEPIFNARTYRSMYWHTWENTGFAARYILSSEVSAASKAALLVSHCLPALYRQMNVGRLFSQTLSSEFSAEEQAEAAVFTRNEGYAPLIDENSPYRQDFLQHQDEYKAAVAELTAIASTPMPNTAIAENKRMLLAEVTRVIRTAGAKPIFIEPPSLEPEQDFRAAWQQGEIETLLAYKDPERFPQLYRVDQRFDAGHLNGEAAQVFSQLLAQDFVK
;
A
#
# COMPACT_ATOMS: atom_id res chain seq x y z
N MET A 1 -4.95 -9.87 34.05
CA MET A 1 -4.39 -8.65 34.69
C MET A 1 -2.86 -8.65 34.70
N ALA A 2 -2.15 -9.66 35.19
CA ALA A 2 -0.69 -9.71 35.18
C ALA A 2 -0.05 -9.64 33.76
N ALA A 3 -0.60 -10.32 32.76
CA ALA A 3 -0.12 -10.26 31.37
C ALA A 3 -0.30 -8.88 30.73
N ALA A 4 -1.37 -8.14 31.10
CA ALA A 4 -1.58 -6.77 30.62
C ALA A 4 -0.61 -5.78 31.27
N LEU A 5 -0.24 -6.00 32.52
CA LEU A 5 0.76 -5.19 33.23
C LEU A 5 2.18 -5.47 32.68
N LEU A 6 2.52 -6.72 32.42
CA LEU A 6 3.80 -7.09 31.78
C LEU A 6 3.91 -6.54 30.34
N GLY A 7 2.80 -6.48 29.60
CA GLY A 7 2.75 -5.89 28.28
C GLY A 7 3.03 -4.39 28.21
N GLN A 8 2.77 -3.66 29.28
CA GLN A 8 3.07 -2.23 29.39
C GLN A 8 4.52 -1.93 29.75
N ILE A 9 5.21 -2.87 30.42
CA ILE A 9 6.59 -2.69 30.89
C ILE A 9 7.60 -3.00 29.78
N ILE A 10 7.25 -3.87 28.82
CA ILE A 10 8.16 -4.25 27.74
C ILE A 10 7.78 -3.45 26.48
N PRO A 11 8.59 -2.49 26.03
CA PRO A 11 8.27 -1.72 24.83
C PRO A 11 8.10 -2.65 23.61
N SER A 12 6.95 -2.57 22.96
CA SER A 12 6.76 -3.26 21.68
C SER A 12 7.52 -2.48 20.62
N PRO A 13 8.36 -3.12 19.79
CA PRO A 13 8.95 -2.44 18.65
C PRO A 13 7.84 -1.91 17.76
N ALA A 14 8.12 -0.79 17.09
CA ALA A 14 7.19 -0.16 16.15
C ALA A 14 6.79 -1.15 15.05
N ILE A 15 7.77 -1.86 14.50
CA ILE A 15 7.59 -2.94 13.55
C ILE A 15 8.23 -4.20 14.16
N PRO A 16 7.46 -5.28 14.38
CA PRO A 16 8.00 -6.55 14.88
C PRO A 16 8.93 -7.19 13.86
N SER A 17 9.92 -7.96 14.30
CA SER A 17 10.92 -8.61 13.45
C SER A 17 10.39 -9.78 12.60
N ASN A 18 9.14 -10.20 12.81
CA ASN A 18 8.58 -11.41 12.21
C ASN A 18 7.30 -11.18 11.38
N VAL A 19 7.12 -9.95 10.88
CA VAL A 19 6.03 -9.65 9.94
C VAL A 19 6.58 -9.71 8.53
N PHE A 20 6.33 -10.83 7.84
CA PHE A 20 6.82 -11.03 6.48
C PHE A 20 6.39 -9.89 5.54
N PHE A 21 7.18 -9.55 4.56
CA PHE A 21 7.16 -8.36 3.70
C PHE A 21 7.45 -7.04 4.41
N ILE A 22 7.06 -6.83 5.66
CA ILE A 22 7.26 -5.55 6.35
C ILE A 22 8.62 -5.51 7.04
N SER A 23 8.92 -6.51 7.88
CA SER A 23 10.14 -6.52 8.70
C SER A 23 11.42 -6.52 7.86
N PRO A 24 11.58 -7.41 6.85
CA PRO A 24 12.79 -7.41 6.03
C PRO A 24 12.98 -6.10 5.24
N LYS A 25 11.88 -5.51 4.73
CA LYS A 25 11.93 -4.21 4.05
C LYS A 25 12.33 -3.10 5.00
N TYR A 26 11.76 -3.08 6.19
CA TYR A 26 12.04 -2.05 7.19
C TYR A 26 13.48 -2.14 7.69
N ASP A 27 13.97 -3.35 7.98
CA ASP A 27 15.33 -3.58 8.46
C ASP A 27 16.36 -3.16 7.40
N TYR A 28 16.16 -3.57 6.15
CA TYR A 28 17.00 -3.15 5.03
C TYR A 28 16.99 -1.63 4.86
N TYR A 29 15.79 -1.03 4.82
CA TYR A 29 15.64 0.41 4.72
C TYR A 29 16.35 1.14 5.87
N GLN A 30 16.22 0.70 7.12
CA GLN A 30 16.87 1.35 8.26
C GLN A 30 18.41 1.36 8.12
N ALA A 31 18.98 0.30 7.55
CA ALA A 31 20.42 0.22 7.29
C ALA A 31 20.88 1.19 6.17
N HIS A 32 20.01 1.52 5.21
CA HIS A 32 20.33 2.28 3.99
C HIS A 32 19.55 3.59 3.86
N LYS A 33 18.71 3.97 4.82
CA LYS A 33 17.72 5.05 4.69
C LYS A 33 18.28 6.40 4.27
N HIS A 34 19.55 6.67 4.58
CA HIS A 34 20.20 7.93 4.22
C HIS A 34 20.56 8.04 2.73
N GLU A 35 20.42 6.94 2.00
CA GLU A 35 20.61 6.89 0.56
C GLU A 35 19.36 7.33 -0.20
N TYR A 36 18.16 7.23 0.42
CA TYR A 36 16.89 7.48 -0.24
C TYR A 36 16.37 8.91 -0.01
N ASP A 37 15.81 9.49 -1.05
CA ASP A 37 15.10 10.78 -1.01
C ASP A 37 13.64 10.66 -1.47
N THR A 38 13.22 9.46 -1.90
CA THR A 38 11.91 9.16 -2.44
C THR A 38 11.40 7.81 -1.88
N LEU A 39 10.17 7.77 -1.38
CA LEU A 39 9.58 6.55 -0.84
C LEU A 39 8.23 6.26 -1.49
N PHE A 40 7.96 4.98 -1.78
CA PHE A 40 6.68 4.50 -2.30
C PHE A 40 5.97 3.66 -1.24
N PHE A 41 4.68 3.95 -0.96
CA PHE A 41 3.84 3.18 -0.05
C PHE A 41 2.56 2.72 -0.73
N GLY A 42 2.18 1.47 -0.51
CA GLY A 42 0.97 0.91 -1.07
C GLY A 42 0.87 -0.60 -0.95
N SER A 43 0.05 -1.18 -1.80
CA SER A 43 -0.29 -2.60 -1.85
C SER A 43 0.70 -3.42 -2.70
N SER A 44 0.27 -4.61 -3.10
CA SER A 44 0.96 -5.43 -4.11
C SER A 44 1.19 -4.70 -5.43
N ARG A 45 0.35 -3.74 -5.79
CA ARG A 45 0.53 -2.94 -7.01
C ARG A 45 1.75 -2.04 -6.92
N VAL A 46 2.06 -1.50 -5.77
CA VAL A 46 3.34 -0.81 -5.54
C VAL A 46 4.47 -1.83 -5.48
N HIS A 47 4.31 -2.89 -4.67
CA HIS A 47 5.34 -3.91 -4.46
C HIS A 47 5.82 -4.58 -5.75
N ASN A 48 4.90 -4.95 -6.64
CA ASN A 48 5.18 -5.74 -7.83
C ASN A 48 5.21 -4.92 -9.14
N GLN A 49 4.88 -3.64 -9.12
CA GLN A 49 4.71 -2.87 -10.36
C GLN A 49 5.56 -1.59 -10.42
N ILE A 50 6.10 -1.11 -9.28
CA ILE A 50 7.00 0.04 -9.27
C ILE A 50 8.42 -0.45 -9.03
N ILE A 51 9.27 -0.29 -10.05
CA ILE A 51 10.67 -0.69 -10.07
C ILE A 51 11.51 0.55 -9.76
N PRO A 52 12.11 0.67 -8.56
CA PRO A 52 12.89 1.86 -8.18
C PRO A 52 14.00 2.21 -9.17
N GLU A 53 14.80 1.24 -9.59
CA GLU A 53 15.89 1.46 -10.55
C GLU A 53 15.40 2.07 -11.87
N VAL A 54 14.26 1.63 -12.39
CA VAL A 54 13.66 2.13 -13.64
C VAL A 54 13.11 3.55 -13.43
N PHE A 55 12.40 3.77 -12.32
CA PHE A 55 11.87 5.08 -11.97
C PHE A 55 13.00 6.10 -11.80
N ASP A 56 14.05 5.76 -11.06
CA ASP A 56 15.19 6.62 -10.76
C ASP A 56 16.00 6.96 -12.01
N SER A 57 16.26 5.94 -12.86
CA SER A 57 17.02 6.16 -14.09
C SER A 57 16.25 7.03 -15.08
N THR A 58 14.93 6.81 -15.22
CA THR A 58 14.07 7.61 -16.09
C THR A 58 13.94 9.05 -15.59
N SER A 59 13.73 9.25 -14.30
CA SER A 59 13.68 10.59 -13.68
C SER A 59 14.98 11.34 -13.87
N ARG A 60 16.12 10.67 -13.70
CA ARG A 60 17.47 11.26 -13.89
C ARG A 60 17.69 11.69 -15.34
N GLN A 61 17.25 10.89 -16.31
CA GLN A 61 17.33 11.26 -17.74
C GLN A 61 16.49 12.51 -18.05
N ALA A 62 15.41 12.72 -17.32
CA ALA A 62 14.58 13.91 -17.43
C ALA A 62 15.06 15.11 -16.56
N GLY A 63 16.21 14.98 -15.90
CA GLY A 63 16.84 16.07 -15.14
C GLY A 63 16.54 16.10 -13.65
N ILE A 64 15.78 15.15 -13.11
CA ILE A 64 15.48 15.04 -11.69
C ILE A 64 16.18 13.80 -11.12
N ALA A 65 17.26 14.02 -10.38
CA ALA A 65 17.95 12.93 -9.69
C ALA A 65 17.17 12.55 -8.42
N VAL A 66 16.77 11.28 -8.36
CA VAL A 66 16.11 10.66 -7.21
C VAL A 66 16.78 9.33 -6.89
N ASN A 67 16.64 8.90 -5.65
CA ASN A 67 16.98 7.55 -5.18
C ASN A 67 15.80 7.02 -4.35
N SER A 68 15.11 6.03 -4.86
CA SER A 68 13.82 5.63 -4.33
C SER A 68 13.83 4.26 -3.66
N TYR A 69 12.92 4.07 -2.68
CA TYR A 69 12.68 2.79 -2.02
C TYR A 69 11.19 2.43 -2.03
N ASN A 70 10.89 1.17 -2.28
CA ASN A 70 9.54 0.64 -2.44
C ASN A 70 9.06 -0.09 -1.17
N PHE A 71 8.20 0.59 -0.39
CA PHE A 71 7.49 0.04 0.77
C PHE A 71 6.13 -0.58 0.42
N GLY A 72 5.87 -0.91 -0.83
CA GLY A 72 4.67 -1.67 -1.19
C GLY A 72 4.63 -3.02 -0.48
N VAL A 73 3.47 -3.44 0.01
CA VAL A 73 3.28 -4.69 0.74
C VAL A 73 2.03 -5.41 0.22
N PRO A 74 2.13 -6.70 -0.17
CA PRO A 74 0.98 -7.45 -0.68
C PRO A 74 -0.22 -7.40 0.26
N ALA A 75 -1.43 -7.23 -0.32
CA ALA A 75 -2.70 -7.10 0.38
C ALA A 75 -2.75 -5.97 1.45
N MET A 76 -1.88 -4.97 1.36
CA MET A 76 -1.94 -3.80 2.22
C MET A 76 -3.06 -2.86 1.78
N ARG A 77 -3.78 -2.32 2.73
CA ARG A 77 -4.86 -1.36 2.53
C ARG A 77 -4.40 0.05 2.86
N ALA A 78 -5.18 1.03 2.48
CA ALA A 78 -4.80 2.42 2.71
C ALA A 78 -4.64 2.76 4.20
N ILE A 79 -5.46 2.18 5.10
CA ILE A 79 -5.29 2.33 6.56
C ILE A 79 -3.98 1.70 7.02
N ASP A 80 -3.68 0.46 6.59
CA ASP A 80 -2.44 -0.23 6.95
C ASP A 80 -1.22 0.51 6.42
N SER A 81 -1.29 1.00 5.17
CA SER A 81 -0.23 1.83 4.56
C SER A 81 -0.04 3.13 5.33
N THR A 82 -1.12 3.74 5.85
CA THR A 82 -1.05 4.94 6.69
C THR A 82 -0.32 4.66 8.01
N VAL A 83 -0.50 3.49 8.58
CA VAL A 83 0.24 3.09 9.80
C VAL A 83 1.72 2.87 9.49
N LEU A 84 2.02 2.14 8.41
CA LEU A 84 3.40 1.91 7.99
C LEU A 84 4.14 3.23 7.71
N ILE A 85 3.50 4.15 6.99
CA ILE A 85 4.08 5.46 6.68
C ILE A 85 4.36 6.27 7.95
N LYS A 86 3.45 6.24 8.93
CA LYS A 86 3.66 6.87 10.24
C LYS A 86 4.89 6.32 10.95
N GLU A 87 5.07 5.01 10.95
CA GLU A 87 6.20 4.36 11.61
C GLU A 87 7.53 4.67 10.89
N VAL A 88 7.57 4.58 9.58
CA VAL A 88 8.76 4.89 8.77
C VAL A 88 9.15 6.36 8.90
N LEU A 89 8.19 7.28 8.88
CA LEU A 89 8.42 8.72 8.92
C LEU A 89 8.57 9.29 10.34
N LYS A 90 8.63 8.46 11.40
CA LYS A 90 9.08 8.91 12.73
C LYS A 90 10.55 9.32 12.72
N ASP A 91 11.35 8.67 11.90
CA ASP A 91 12.78 8.94 11.72
C ASP A 91 13.11 8.93 10.22
N PRO A 92 12.69 9.98 9.48
CA PRO A 92 12.85 10.04 8.03
C PRO A 92 14.30 10.31 7.61
N PRO A 93 14.68 9.99 6.37
CA PRO A 93 15.95 10.43 5.80
C PRO A 93 16.06 11.96 5.84
N LYS A 94 17.24 12.49 6.13
CA LYS A 94 17.47 13.94 6.15
C LYS A 94 17.23 14.64 4.80
N ASN A 95 17.39 13.90 3.71
CA ASN A 95 17.24 14.34 2.34
C ASN A 95 15.92 13.94 1.71
N LEU A 96 14.95 13.42 2.49
CA LEU A 96 13.64 13.01 1.98
C LEU A 96 12.94 14.19 1.31
N LYS A 97 12.50 13.99 0.07
CA LYS A 97 11.84 15.00 -0.77
C LYS A 97 10.42 14.63 -1.14
N TRP A 98 10.20 13.36 -1.53
CA TRP A 98 8.94 12.89 -2.06
C TRP A 98 8.48 11.59 -1.42
N VAL A 99 7.19 11.51 -1.17
CA VAL A 99 6.55 10.28 -0.70
C VAL A 99 5.33 10.01 -1.56
N PHE A 100 5.37 8.89 -2.28
CA PHE A 100 4.27 8.40 -3.09
C PHE A 100 3.37 7.50 -2.25
N PHE A 101 2.08 7.71 -2.35
CA PHE A 101 1.08 6.93 -1.64
C PHE A 101 0.02 6.41 -2.61
N GLU A 102 -0.12 5.08 -2.65
CA GLU A 102 -1.15 4.44 -3.46
C GLU A 102 -2.52 4.68 -2.85
N THR A 103 -3.42 5.19 -3.68
CA THR A 103 -4.84 5.28 -3.39
C THR A 103 -5.49 3.94 -3.73
N THR A 104 -5.82 3.14 -2.73
CA THR A 104 -6.55 1.89 -2.90
C THR A 104 -7.97 2.02 -2.39
N LEU A 105 -8.88 1.25 -2.99
CA LEU A 105 -10.24 1.14 -2.47
C LEU A 105 -10.19 0.50 -1.08
N ASP A 106 -10.34 1.33 -0.04
CA ASP A 106 -10.39 0.86 1.33
C ASP A 106 -11.84 0.84 1.81
N LYS A 107 -12.35 -0.35 2.05
CA LYS A 107 -13.67 -0.55 2.66
C LYS A 107 -13.64 -0.50 4.19
N GLY A 108 -12.48 -0.16 4.78
CA GLY A 108 -12.29 -0.18 6.23
C GLY A 108 -12.35 -1.58 6.84
N TYR A 109 -12.21 -2.61 6.00
CA TYR A 109 -12.41 -4.00 6.39
C TYR A 109 -11.08 -4.66 6.73
N GLU A 110 -10.93 -5.11 7.96
CA GLU A 110 -9.90 -6.05 8.36
C GLU A 110 -10.50 -7.46 8.34
N PRO A 111 -10.04 -8.37 7.47
CA PRO A 111 -10.58 -9.73 7.45
C PRO A 111 -10.38 -10.39 8.81
N ILE A 112 -11.43 -11.02 9.34
CA ILE A 112 -11.42 -11.63 10.68
C ILE A 112 -10.32 -12.70 10.82
N PHE A 113 -9.94 -13.35 9.72
CA PHE A 113 -8.84 -14.33 9.70
C PHE A 113 -7.47 -13.68 9.88
N ASN A 114 -7.31 -12.39 9.53
CA ASN A 114 -6.09 -11.63 9.77
C ASN A 114 -5.99 -11.10 11.20
N ALA A 115 -7.11 -11.03 11.93
CA ALA A 115 -7.17 -10.46 13.27
C ALA A 115 -6.22 -11.11 14.29
N ARG A 116 -5.78 -12.35 14.01
CA ARG A 116 -4.84 -13.13 14.85
C ARG A 116 -3.41 -13.14 14.30
N THR A 117 -3.16 -12.48 13.18
CA THR A 117 -1.82 -12.41 12.60
C THR A 117 -1.01 -11.30 13.24
N TYR A 118 0.33 -11.46 13.25
CA TYR A 118 1.23 -10.39 13.69
C TYR A 118 1.04 -9.11 12.90
N ARG A 119 0.83 -9.25 11.59
CA ARG A 119 0.61 -8.13 10.70
C ARG A 119 -0.60 -7.29 11.12
N SER A 120 -1.68 -7.93 11.52
CA SER A 120 -2.86 -7.21 12.00
C SER A 120 -2.65 -6.66 13.42
N MET A 121 -2.04 -7.43 14.31
CA MET A 121 -1.89 -7.03 15.70
C MET A 121 -0.91 -5.87 15.92
N TYR A 122 0.20 -5.79 15.16
CA TYR A 122 1.26 -4.83 15.46
C TYR A 122 0.79 -3.38 15.32
N TRP A 123 -0.06 -3.08 14.34
CA TRP A 123 -0.48 -1.73 14.06
C TRP A 123 -1.71 -1.27 14.88
N HIS A 124 -2.44 -2.17 15.54
CA HIS A 124 -3.62 -1.83 16.35
C HIS A 124 -3.24 -1.20 17.71
N THR A 125 -2.49 -0.11 17.68
CA THR A 125 -2.36 0.77 18.84
C THR A 125 -3.69 1.44 19.12
N TRP A 126 -3.88 2.03 20.31
CA TRP A 126 -5.08 2.80 20.63
C TRP A 126 -5.32 3.96 19.65
N GLU A 127 -4.25 4.65 19.26
CA GLU A 127 -4.30 5.73 18.27
C GLU A 127 -4.80 5.25 16.93
N ASN A 128 -4.15 4.20 16.37
CA ASN A 128 -4.48 3.67 15.06
C ASN A 128 -5.87 3.00 15.04
N THR A 129 -6.25 2.28 16.11
CA THR A 129 -7.58 1.71 16.26
C THR A 129 -8.64 2.81 16.34
N GLY A 130 -8.36 3.90 17.06
CA GLY A 130 -9.23 5.08 17.11
C GLY A 130 -9.36 5.78 15.75
N PHE A 131 -8.30 5.84 14.97
CA PHE A 131 -8.36 6.34 13.59
C PHE A 131 -9.22 5.44 12.71
N ALA A 132 -8.99 4.12 12.73
CA ALA A 132 -9.81 3.15 11.98
C ALA A 132 -11.29 3.22 12.37
N ALA A 133 -11.59 3.37 13.66
CA ALA A 133 -12.96 3.50 14.13
C ALA A 133 -13.63 4.78 13.58
N ARG A 134 -12.96 5.93 13.59
CA ARG A 134 -13.49 7.17 13.00
C ARG A 134 -13.69 7.01 11.50
N TYR A 135 -12.74 6.40 10.80
CA TYR A 135 -12.83 6.11 9.37
C TYR A 135 -14.06 5.27 9.03
N ILE A 136 -14.33 4.19 9.80
CA ILE A 136 -15.50 3.33 9.63
C ILE A 136 -16.79 4.09 9.92
N LEU A 137 -16.83 4.84 11.02
CA LEU A 137 -18.05 5.57 11.43
C LEU A 137 -18.43 6.65 10.42
N SER A 138 -17.47 7.30 9.78
CA SER A 138 -17.71 8.32 8.75
C SER A 138 -17.92 7.73 7.33
N SER A 139 -17.79 6.41 7.14
CA SER A 139 -18.08 5.77 5.85
C SER A 139 -19.58 5.69 5.57
N GLU A 140 -19.94 5.49 4.30
CA GLU A 140 -21.35 5.40 3.86
C GLU A 140 -21.94 3.99 3.95
N VAL A 141 -21.21 3.01 4.49
CA VAL A 141 -21.71 1.64 4.63
C VAL A 141 -22.83 1.53 5.68
N SER A 142 -23.62 0.47 5.63
CA SER A 142 -24.76 0.25 6.54
C SER A 142 -24.31 0.20 8.03
N ALA A 143 -25.21 0.52 8.94
CA ALA A 143 -24.94 0.44 10.38
C ALA A 143 -24.49 -0.96 10.82
N ALA A 144 -25.07 -2.01 10.25
CA ALA A 144 -24.67 -3.39 10.52
C ALA A 144 -23.23 -3.66 10.04
N SER A 145 -22.88 -3.16 8.84
CA SER A 145 -21.51 -3.25 8.32
C SER A 145 -20.53 -2.48 9.20
N LYS A 146 -20.89 -1.26 9.63
CA LYS A 146 -20.04 -0.48 10.56
C LYS A 146 -19.79 -1.25 11.86
N ALA A 147 -20.82 -1.86 12.44
CA ALA A 147 -20.67 -2.64 13.66
C ALA A 147 -19.73 -3.84 13.46
N ALA A 148 -19.90 -4.60 12.37
CA ALA A 148 -19.03 -5.73 12.03
C ALA A 148 -17.56 -5.30 11.82
N LEU A 149 -17.34 -4.19 11.11
CA LEU A 149 -16.02 -3.63 10.87
C LEU A 149 -15.35 -3.16 12.17
N LEU A 150 -16.10 -2.45 13.05
CA LEU A 150 -15.58 -2.04 14.35
C LEU A 150 -15.16 -3.25 15.20
N VAL A 151 -15.97 -4.31 15.23
CA VAL A 151 -15.63 -5.55 15.95
C VAL A 151 -14.35 -6.16 15.37
N SER A 152 -14.18 -6.18 14.05
CA SER A 152 -12.98 -6.73 13.40
C SER A 152 -11.70 -5.99 13.80
N HIS A 153 -11.75 -4.69 14.06
CA HIS A 153 -10.62 -3.90 14.54
C HIS A 153 -10.43 -3.97 16.08
N CYS A 154 -11.50 -4.16 16.84
CA CYS A 154 -11.39 -4.30 18.30
C CYS A 154 -10.64 -5.57 18.71
N LEU A 155 -10.80 -6.66 17.98
CA LEU A 155 -10.19 -7.94 18.32
C LEU A 155 -8.65 -7.92 18.25
N PRO A 156 -8.00 -7.47 17.16
CA PRO A 156 -6.56 -7.28 17.11
C PRO A 156 -6.04 -6.29 18.16
N ALA A 157 -6.80 -5.19 18.40
CA ALA A 157 -6.45 -4.23 19.44
C ALA A 157 -6.40 -4.87 20.83
N LEU A 158 -7.38 -5.71 21.18
CA LEU A 158 -7.38 -6.46 22.43
C LEU A 158 -6.21 -7.44 22.50
N TYR A 159 -5.93 -8.19 21.42
CA TYR A 159 -4.77 -9.09 21.37
C TYR A 159 -3.46 -8.36 21.58
N ARG A 160 -3.31 -7.18 20.96
CA ARG A 160 -2.14 -6.33 21.18
C ARG A 160 -2.02 -5.88 22.63
N GLN A 161 -3.12 -5.42 23.25
CA GLN A 161 -3.11 -4.94 24.65
C GLN A 161 -2.82 -6.07 25.64
N MET A 162 -3.33 -7.26 25.38
CA MET A 162 -3.02 -8.43 26.22
C MET A 162 -1.60 -8.97 26.00
N ASN A 163 -0.89 -8.46 25.00
CA ASN A 163 0.46 -8.91 24.59
C ASN A 163 0.59 -10.43 24.35
N VAL A 164 -0.54 -11.09 24.09
CA VAL A 164 -0.62 -12.56 23.94
C VAL A 164 0.24 -13.01 22.78
N GLY A 165 0.20 -12.26 21.67
CA GLY A 165 1.01 -12.57 20.49
C GLY A 165 2.52 -12.51 20.77
N ARG A 166 2.99 -11.63 21.63
CA ARG A 166 4.41 -11.47 21.93
C ARG A 166 4.97 -12.56 22.83
N LEU A 167 4.20 -12.99 23.84
CA LEU A 167 4.59 -14.14 24.67
C LEU A 167 4.73 -15.41 23.81
N PHE A 168 3.87 -15.59 22.80
CA PHE A 168 3.97 -16.71 21.88
C PHE A 168 5.06 -16.52 20.82
N SER A 169 5.34 -15.31 20.34
CA SER A 169 6.35 -15.08 19.31
C SER A 169 7.78 -15.10 19.82
N GLN A 170 8.02 -14.67 21.04
CA GLN A 170 9.35 -14.76 21.64
C GLN A 170 9.74 -16.21 22.04
N THR A 171 8.72 -17.05 22.30
CA THR A 171 8.92 -18.48 22.56
C THR A 171 8.83 -19.35 21.32
N LEU A 172 8.18 -18.87 20.28
CA LEU A 172 8.05 -19.49 18.95
C LEU A 172 8.66 -18.52 17.94
N SER A 173 9.96 -18.19 18.07
CA SER A 173 10.68 -17.44 17.03
C SER A 173 10.54 -18.22 15.73
N SER A 174 9.47 -17.99 15.00
CA SER A 174 9.36 -18.44 13.64
C SER A 174 10.35 -17.59 12.85
N GLU A 175 11.58 -18.08 12.72
CA GLU A 175 12.44 -17.65 11.64
C GLU A 175 11.61 -17.80 10.36
N PHE A 176 11.72 -16.86 9.45
CA PHE A 176 11.10 -16.99 8.14
C PHE A 176 11.50 -18.32 7.53
N SER A 177 10.59 -19.00 6.86
CA SER A 177 10.89 -20.21 6.10
C SER A 177 12.00 -19.93 5.07
N ALA A 178 12.65 -20.96 4.58
CA ALA A 178 13.67 -20.81 3.55
C ALA A 178 13.13 -20.12 2.28
N GLU A 179 11.86 -20.38 1.95
CA GLU A 179 11.16 -19.74 0.83
C GLU A 179 10.92 -18.23 1.09
N GLU A 180 10.43 -17.88 2.29
CA GLU A 180 10.25 -16.48 2.70
C GLU A 180 11.58 -15.73 2.76
N GLN A 181 12.66 -16.37 3.23
CA GLN A 181 14.00 -15.78 3.22
C GLN A 181 14.51 -15.53 1.80
N ALA A 182 14.29 -16.48 0.88
CA ALA A 182 14.65 -16.33 -0.53
C ALA A 182 13.85 -15.19 -1.18
N GLU A 183 12.55 -15.11 -0.93
CA GLU A 183 11.71 -14.02 -1.42
C GLU A 183 12.12 -12.67 -0.82
N ALA A 184 12.41 -12.62 0.48
CA ALA A 184 12.93 -11.43 1.13
C ALA A 184 14.24 -10.94 0.50
N ALA A 185 15.13 -11.85 0.15
CA ALA A 185 16.38 -11.52 -0.54
C ALA A 185 16.16 -10.92 -1.94
N VAL A 186 15.08 -11.32 -2.64
CA VAL A 186 14.73 -10.73 -3.94
C VAL A 186 14.34 -9.28 -3.77
N PHE A 187 13.34 -8.99 -2.93
CA PHE A 187 12.86 -7.62 -2.83
C PHE A 187 13.84 -6.68 -2.09
N THR A 188 14.64 -7.16 -1.15
CA THR A 188 15.69 -6.32 -0.53
C THR A 188 16.78 -5.94 -1.53
N ARG A 189 17.19 -6.86 -2.41
CA ARG A 189 18.18 -6.57 -3.47
C ARG A 189 17.67 -5.57 -4.51
N ASN A 190 16.36 -5.51 -4.73
CA ASN A 190 15.71 -4.67 -5.73
C ASN A 190 15.01 -3.45 -5.09
N GLU A 191 15.57 -2.89 -4.03
CA GLU A 191 15.05 -1.69 -3.36
C GLU A 191 13.56 -1.80 -2.97
N GLY A 192 13.16 -2.98 -2.54
CA GLY A 192 11.79 -3.29 -2.13
C GLY A 192 10.85 -3.83 -3.21
N TYR A 193 11.25 -3.88 -4.47
CA TYR A 193 10.47 -4.43 -5.58
C TYR A 193 10.62 -5.94 -5.67
N ALA A 194 9.52 -6.65 -5.97
CA ALA A 194 9.55 -8.08 -6.33
C ALA A 194 8.73 -8.33 -7.60
N PRO A 195 9.32 -8.96 -8.63
CA PRO A 195 8.59 -9.32 -9.84
C PRO A 195 7.62 -10.47 -9.59
N LEU A 196 6.47 -10.46 -10.26
CA LEU A 196 5.57 -11.62 -10.36
C LEU A 196 6.04 -12.51 -11.51
N ILE A 197 6.60 -13.67 -11.16
CA ILE A 197 7.24 -14.60 -12.13
C ILE A 197 6.72 -16.03 -12.05
N ASP A 198 5.90 -16.37 -11.06
CA ASP A 198 5.39 -17.74 -10.89
C ASP A 198 4.23 -18.00 -11.87
N GLU A 199 4.57 -18.52 -13.04
CA GLU A 199 3.59 -18.90 -14.07
C GLU A 199 2.63 -20.03 -13.61
N ASN A 200 2.97 -20.79 -12.56
CA ASN A 200 2.12 -21.83 -11.99
C ASN A 200 1.22 -21.31 -10.85
N SER A 201 1.32 -20.03 -10.51
CA SER A 201 0.45 -19.42 -9.50
C SER A 201 -1.03 -19.65 -9.84
N PRO A 202 -1.87 -20.05 -8.89
CA PRO A 202 -3.32 -20.20 -9.11
C PRO A 202 -3.97 -18.94 -9.70
N TYR A 203 -3.53 -17.75 -9.28
CA TYR A 203 -4.04 -16.47 -9.82
C TYR A 203 -3.68 -16.27 -11.29
N ARG A 204 -2.46 -16.67 -11.68
CA ARG A 204 -2.00 -16.65 -13.08
C ARG A 204 -2.80 -17.62 -13.93
N GLN A 205 -2.97 -18.85 -13.46
CA GLN A 205 -3.71 -19.89 -14.18
C GLN A 205 -5.19 -19.55 -14.34
N ASP A 206 -5.81 -19.01 -13.30
CA ASP A 206 -7.20 -18.53 -13.36
C ASP A 206 -7.36 -17.40 -14.37
N PHE A 207 -6.48 -16.41 -14.35
CA PHE A 207 -6.48 -15.32 -15.33
C PHE A 207 -6.35 -15.81 -16.78
N LEU A 208 -5.48 -16.80 -17.04
CA LEU A 208 -5.30 -17.36 -18.38
C LEU A 208 -6.57 -18.05 -18.90
N GLN A 209 -7.40 -18.58 -18.01
CA GLN A 209 -8.67 -19.23 -18.35
C GLN A 209 -9.82 -18.23 -18.52
N HIS A 210 -9.76 -17.05 -17.87
CA HIS A 210 -10.86 -16.07 -17.80
C HIS A 210 -10.52 -14.74 -18.48
N GLN A 211 -9.68 -14.75 -19.54
CA GLN A 211 -9.26 -13.53 -20.24
C GLN A 211 -10.41 -12.72 -20.86
N ASP A 212 -11.52 -13.36 -21.21
CA ASP A 212 -12.67 -12.64 -21.78
C ASP A 212 -13.42 -11.84 -20.71
N GLU A 213 -13.46 -12.33 -19.47
CA GLU A 213 -13.98 -11.56 -18.32
C GLU A 213 -13.10 -10.34 -18.05
N TYR A 214 -11.79 -10.51 -18.13
CA TYR A 214 -10.84 -9.39 -18.01
C TYR A 214 -11.07 -8.33 -19.09
N LYS A 215 -11.22 -8.73 -20.37
CA LYS A 215 -11.49 -7.80 -21.48
C LYS A 215 -12.80 -7.05 -21.29
N ALA A 216 -13.85 -7.75 -20.81
CA ALA A 216 -15.13 -7.12 -20.50
C ALA A 216 -14.99 -6.07 -19.38
N ALA A 217 -14.25 -6.39 -18.30
CA ALA A 217 -13.98 -5.46 -17.22
C ALA A 217 -13.14 -4.25 -17.67
N VAL A 218 -12.17 -4.42 -18.58
CA VAL A 218 -11.44 -3.30 -19.19
C VAL A 218 -12.38 -2.41 -20.02
N ALA A 219 -13.29 -2.98 -20.78
CA ALA A 219 -14.27 -2.21 -21.55
C ALA A 219 -15.22 -1.41 -20.64
N GLU A 220 -15.66 -1.99 -19.53
CA GLU A 220 -16.46 -1.30 -18.52
C GLU A 220 -15.67 -0.14 -17.89
N LEU A 221 -14.43 -0.38 -17.47
CA LEU A 221 -13.55 0.66 -16.93
C LEU A 221 -13.35 1.80 -17.92
N THR A 222 -13.19 1.49 -19.21
CA THR A 222 -13.05 2.47 -20.28
C THR A 222 -14.29 3.36 -20.37
N ALA A 223 -15.48 2.74 -20.34
CA ALA A 223 -16.74 3.49 -20.38
C ALA A 223 -16.89 4.43 -19.15
N ILE A 224 -16.48 3.98 -17.96
CA ILE A 224 -16.47 4.79 -16.75
C ILE A 224 -15.45 5.94 -16.86
N ALA A 225 -14.23 5.67 -17.33
CA ALA A 225 -13.18 6.68 -17.48
C ALA A 225 -13.55 7.78 -18.46
N SER A 226 -14.31 7.46 -19.51
CA SER A 226 -14.80 8.39 -20.54
C SER A 226 -16.01 9.21 -20.08
N THR A 227 -16.64 8.86 -18.94
CA THR A 227 -17.78 9.59 -18.41
C THR A 227 -17.29 10.79 -17.60
N PRO A 228 -17.85 12.01 -17.82
CA PRO A 228 -17.52 13.15 -16.99
C PRO A 228 -17.77 12.84 -15.52
N MET A 229 -16.78 13.12 -14.68
CA MET A 229 -16.93 12.85 -13.25
C MET A 229 -18.08 13.71 -12.69
N PRO A 230 -19.00 13.08 -11.95
CA PRO A 230 -20.00 13.86 -11.24
C PRO A 230 -19.30 14.76 -10.21
N ASN A 231 -19.78 15.97 -10.04
CA ASN A 231 -19.34 16.88 -8.97
C ASN A 231 -19.89 16.39 -7.63
N THR A 232 -19.48 15.20 -7.23
CA THR A 232 -19.91 14.56 -5.97
C THR A 232 -18.97 14.96 -4.83
N ALA A 233 -19.55 15.14 -3.67
CA ALA A 233 -18.75 15.30 -2.45
C ALA A 233 -17.93 14.03 -2.19
N ILE A 234 -16.65 14.21 -1.87
CA ILE A 234 -15.78 13.12 -1.49
C ILE A 234 -16.27 12.56 -0.15
N ALA A 235 -16.32 11.24 -0.03
CA ALA A 235 -16.70 10.57 1.20
C ALA A 235 -15.80 11.01 2.37
N GLU A 236 -16.41 11.35 3.50
CA GLU A 236 -15.71 11.93 4.65
C GLU A 236 -14.56 11.07 5.17
N ASN A 237 -14.74 9.76 5.19
CA ASN A 237 -13.68 8.81 5.57
C ASN A 237 -12.47 8.89 4.65
N LYS A 238 -12.66 9.08 3.35
CA LYS A 238 -11.57 9.23 2.38
C LYS A 238 -10.87 10.57 2.53
N ARG A 239 -11.63 11.63 2.76
CA ARG A 239 -11.08 12.95 3.09
C ARG A 239 -10.21 12.89 4.35
N MET A 240 -10.66 12.21 5.41
CA MET A 240 -9.87 11.99 6.62
C MET A 240 -8.55 11.24 6.33
N LEU A 241 -8.59 10.20 5.49
CA LEU A 241 -7.41 9.44 5.12
C LEU A 241 -6.40 10.32 4.38
N LEU A 242 -6.84 11.05 3.36
CA LEU A 242 -6.01 11.95 2.57
C LEU A 242 -5.38 13.04 3.43
N ALA A 243 -6.15 13.65 4.32
CA ALA A 243 -5.66 14.66 5.25
C ALA A 243 -4.59 14.11 6.20
N GLU A 244 -4.81 12.91 6.75
CA GLU A 244 -3.85 12.27 7.67
C GLU A 244 -2.56 11.90 6.96
N VAL A 245 -2.63 11.27 5.78
CA VAL A 245 -1.44 10.92 4.99
C VAL A 245 -0.67 12.18 4.59
N THR A 246 -1.37 13.20 4.08
CA THR A 246 -0.76 14.49 3.71
C THR A 246 -0.07 15.13 4.92
N ARG A 247 -0.72 15.15 6.08
CA ARG A 247 -0.17 15.71 7.31
C ARG A 247 1.11 14.98 7.74
N VAL A 248 1.10 13.66 7.73
CA VAL A 248 2.26 12.82 8.13
C VAL A 248 3.45 13.08 7.21
N ILE A 249 3.23 13.07 5.90
CA ILE A 249 4.29 13.30 4.91
C ILE A 249 4.88 14.71 5.02
N ARG A 250 4.02 15.73 5.11
CA ARG A 250 4.48 17.12 5.24
C ARG A 250 5.20 17.38 6.57
N THR A 251 4.79 16.72 7.65
CA THR A 251 5.48 16.82 8.95
C THR A 251 6.90 16.25 8.87
N ALA A 252 7.14 15.25 8.02
CA ALA A 252 8.47 14.71 7.73
C ALA A 252 9.29 15.58 6.75
N GLY A 253 8.77 16.73 6.29
CA GLY A 253 9.42 17.64 5.37
C GLY A 253 9.34 17.26 3.89
N ALA A 254 8.56 16.22 3.54
CA ALA A 254 8.42 15.74 2.18
C ALA A 254 7.13 16.22 1.49
N LYS A 255 7.10 16.10 0.16
CA LYS A 255 5.92 16.36 -0.66
C LYS A 255 5.12 15.07 -0.86
N PRO A 256 3.81 15.06 -0.57
CA PRO A 256 2.93 13.93 -0.88
C PRO A 256 2.60 13.90 -2.38
N ILE A 257 2.71 12.72 -2.98
CA ILE A 257 2.25 12.41 -4.33
C ILE A 257 1.33 11.19 -4.24
N PHE A 258 0.09 11.36 -4.67
CA PHE A 258 -0.86 10.26 -4.68
C PHE A 258 -0.81 9.55 -6.03
N ILE A 259 -0.90 8.22 -6.01
CA ILE A 259 -0.88 7.41 -7.22
C ILE A 259 -2.09 6.46 -7.28
N GLU A 260 -2.69 6.36 -8.46
CA GLU A 260 -3.66 5.32 -8.80
C GLU A 260 -3.01 4.37 -9.82
N PRO A 261 -2.45 3.24 -9.36
CA PRO A 261 -1.87 2.25 -10.27
C PRO A 261 -2.90 1.65 -11.24
N PRO A 262 -2.48 1.06 -12.37
CA PRO A 262 -3.39 0.40 -13.31
C PRO A 262 -4.15 -0.74 -12.63
N SER A 263 -5.45 -0.62 -12.49
CA SER A 263 -6.35 -1.61 -11.90
C SER A 263 -7.73 -1.55 -12.54
N LEU A 264 -8.54 -2.58 -12.35
CA LEU A 264 -9.91 -2.66 -12.85
C LEU A 264 -10.93 -2.02 -11.89
N GLU A 265 -10.50 -1.58 -10.72
CA GLU A 265 -11.40 -0.99 -9.72
C GLU A 265 -11.73 0.45 -10.07
N PRO A 266 -13.00 0.78 -10.36
CA PRO A 266 -13.40 2.16 -10.63
C PRO A 266 -13.40 2.95 -9.31
N GLU A 267 -12.37 3.74 -9.08
CA GLU A 267 -12.28 4.66 -7.95
C GLU A 267 -12.26 6.08 -8.47
N GLN A 268 -13.26 6.88 -8.11
CA GLN A 268 -13.37 8.28 -8.59
C GLN A 268 -13.11 9.31 -7.47
N ASP A 269 -13.17 8.89 -6.20
CA ASP A 269 -13.09 9.83 -5.07
C ASP A 269 -11.74 10.57 -5.00
N PHE A 270 -10.63 9.89 -5.31
CA PHE A 270 -9.31 10.53 -5.28
C PHE A 270 -9.12 11.51 -6.44
N ARG A 271 -9.69 11.20 -7.60
CA ARG A 271 -9.72 12.16 -8.73
C ARG A 271 -10.59 13.37 -8.40
N ALA A 272 -11.73 13.15 -7.73
CA ALA A 272 -12.57 14.24 -7.24
C ALA A 272 -11.82 15.09 -6.20
N ALA A 273 -11.09 14.48 -5.27
CA ALA A 273 -10.26 15.17 -4.30
C ALA A 273 -9.19 16.04 -4.96
N TRP A 274 -8.55 15.54 -6.01
CA TRP A 274 -7.57 16.31 -6.79
C TRP A 274 -8.22 17.47 -7.54
N GLN A 275 -9.36 17.26 -8.20
CA GLN A 275 -10.07 18.31 -8.92
C GLN A 275 -10.61 19.41 -7.98
N GLN A 276 -10.96 19.05 -6.75
CA GLN A 276 -11.40 19.99 -5.72
C GLN A 276 -10.24 20.68 -4.97
N GLY A 277 -8.99 20.33 -5.31
CA GLY A 277 -7.79 20.90 -4.69
C GLY A 277 -7.50 20.38 -3.27
N GLU A 278 -8.13 19.29 -2.83
CA GLU A 278 -7.86 18.68 -1.52
C GLU A 278 -6.51 17.95 -1.50
N ILE A 279 -6.06 17.47 -2.65
CA ILE A 279 -4.71 16.95 -2.87
C ILE A 279 -4.04 17.70 -4.03
N GLU A 280 -2.72 17.95 -3.88
CA GLU A 280 -1.98 18.76 -4.86
C GLU A 280 -1.61 17.96 -6.10
N THR A 281 -1.18 16.71 -5.92
CA THR A 281 -0.66 15.87 -7.00
C THR A 281 -1.29 14.50 -6.98
N LEU A 282 -1.91 14.12 -8.09
CA LEU A 282 -2.41 12.77 -8.35
C LEU A 282 -1.90 12.28 -9.70
N LEU A 283 -1.20 11.15 -9.72
CA LEU A 283 -0.76 10.45 -10.91
C LEU A 283 -1.67 9.23 -11.12
N ALA A 284 -2.62 9.34 -12.06
CA ALA A 284 -3.70 8.37 -12.22
C ALA A 284 -3.54 7.57 -13.52
N TYR A 285 -3.53 6.23 -13.40
CA TYR A 285 -3.33 5.29 -14.50
C TYR A 285 -4.53 4.35 -14.72
N LYS A 286 -5.68 4.64 -14.12
CA LYS A 286 -6.93 3.88 -14.29
C LYS A 286 -7.73 4.36 -15.52
N ASP A 287 -7.07 4.48 -16.65
CA ASP A 287 -7.68 4.90 -17.92
C ASP A 287 -7.11 4.05 -19.06
N PRO A 288 -7.84 3.01 -19.50
CA PRO A 288 -7.35 2.13 -20.57
C PRO A 288 -7.20 2.81 -21.93
N GLU A 289 -7.92 3.89 -22.23
CA GLU A 289 -7.75 4.63 -23.50
C GLU A 289 -6.45 5.44 -23.48
N ARG A 290 -6.14 6.07 -22.36
CA ARG A 290 -4.92 6.85 -22.19
C ARG A 290 -3.67 5.98 -22.07
N PHE A 291 -3.79 4.79 -21.43
CA PHE A 291 -2.68 3.89 -21.14
C PHE A 291 -2.94 2.46 -21.65
N PRO A 292 -3.28 2.27 -22.95
CA PRO A 292 -3.68 0.95 -23.47
C PRO A 292 -2.60 -0.12 -23.28
N GLN A 293 -1.33 0.27 -23.28
CA GLN A 293 -0.19 -0.63 -23.05
C GLN A 293 -0.17 -1.27 -21.65
N LEU A 294 -0.87 -0.72 -20.67
CA LEU A 294 -0.95 -1.28 -19.31
C LEU A 294 -2.16 -2.23 -19.13
N TYR A 295 -3.08 -2.27 -20.11
CA TYR A 295 -4.32 -3.03 -20.01
C TYR A 295 -4.42 -4.19 -21.02
N ARG A 296 -3.42 -4.40 -21.84
CA ARG A 296 -3.35 -5.57 -22.75
C ARG A 296 -3.21 -6.86 -21.94
N VAL A 297 -3.84 -7.92 -22.38
CA VAL A 297 -3.80 -9.25 -21.73
C VAL A 297 -2.36 -9.77 -21.58
N ASP A 298 -1.52 -9.59 -22.59
CA ASP A 298 -0.11 -10.01 -22.60
C ASP A 298 0.78 -9.17 -21.67
N GLN A 299 0.29 -8.06 -21.15
CA GLN A 299 0.97 -7.19 -20.18
C GLN A 299 0.53 -7.43 -18.74
N ARG A 300 -0.37 -8.37 -18.53
CA ARG A 300 -0.89 -8.68 -17.19
C ARG A 300 -0.35 -10.01 -16.69
N PHE A 301 -0.01 -10.08 -15.42
CA PHE A 301 0.24 -11.34 -14.72
C PHE A 301 -1.08 -11.99 -14.32
N ASP A 302 -1.97 -11.22 -13.72
CA ASP A 302 -3.36 -11.56 -13.42
C ASP A 302 -4.27 -10.34 -13.61
N ALA A 303 -5.56 -10.46 -13.30
CA ALA A 303 -6.50 -9.35 -13.47
C ALA A 303 -6.14 -8.10 -12.64
N GLY A 304 -5.45 -8.26 -11.51
CA GLY A 304 -5.07 -7.19 -10.58
C GLY A 304 -3.66 -6.62 -10.79
N HIS A 305 -2.76 -7.36 -11.48
CA HIS A 305 -1.35 -7.05 -11.51
C HIS A 305 -0.75 -7.06 -12.93
N LEU A 306 0.23 -6.19 -13.14
CA LEU A 306 1.09 -6.17 -14.32
C LEU A 306 2.12 -7.30 -14.26
N ASN A 307 2.58 -7.79 -15.41
CA ASN A 307 3.78 -8.63 -15.49
C ASN A 307 5.06 -7.77 -15.43
N GLY A 308 6.22 -8.40 -15.46
CA GLY A 308 7.51 -7.71 -15.33
C GLY A 308 7.79 -6.69 -16.45
N GLU A 309 7.37 -6.96 -17.68
CA GLU A 309 7.54 -6.02 -18.81
C GLU A 309 6.65 -4.78 -18.62
N ALA A 310 5.40 -4.99 -18.27
CA ALA A 310 4.48 -3.88 -18.03
C ALA A 310 4.82 -3.09 -16.77
N ALA A 311 5.41 -3.72 -15.76
CA ALA A 311 5.94 -3.03 -14.58
C ALA A 311 7.08 -2.07 -14.96
N GLN A 312 7.95 -2.44 -15.91
CA GLN A 312 8.97 -1.53 -16.45
C GLN A 312 8.33 -0.34 -17.18
N VAL A 313 7.37 -0.61 -18.06
CA VAL A 313 6.64 0.44 -18.78
C VAL A 313 5.91 1.36 -17.81
N PHE A 314 5.25 0.82 -16.80
CA PHE A 314 4.55 1.61 -15.80
C PHE A 314 5.52 2.49 -14.97
N SER A 315 6.65 1.95 -14.54
CA SER A 315 7.66 2.71 -13.79
C SER A 315 8.25 3.84 -14.62
N GLN A 316 8.45 3.64 -15.93
CA GLN A 316 8.88 4.70 -16.86
C GLN A 316 7.82 5.80 -17.01
N LEU A 317 6.54 5.42 -17.22
CA LEU A 317 5.44 6.38 -17.32
C LEU A 317 5.28 7.19 -16.03
N LEU A 318 5.34 6.52 -14.88
CA LEU A 318 5.26 7.16 -13.58
C LEU A 318 6.37 8.19 -13.38
N ALA A 319 7.61 7.85 -13.76
CA ALA A 319 8.74 8.77 -13.71
C ALA A 319 8.57 9.95 -14.68
N GLN A 320 8.11 9.71 -15.90
CA GLN A 320 7.87 10.75 -16.90
C GLN A 320 6.77 11.74 -16.46
N ASP A 321 5.71 11.26 -15.79
CA ASP A 321 4.66 12.13 -15.28
C ASP A 321 5.07 12.86 -14.00
N PHE A 322 5.91 12.23 -13.18
CA PHE A 322 6.48 12.85 -11.97
C PHE A 322 7.35 14.07 -12.26
N VAL A 323 8.10 14.09 -13.37
CA VAL A 323 9.03 15.18 -13.69
C VAL A 323 8.37 16.36 -14.43
N LYS A 324 7.07 16.26 -14.78
CA LYS A 324 6.27 17.35 -15.39
C LYS A 324 5.74 18.30 -14.33
#